data_1992a607065fdc5aeccb4269b8adb445
#
_entry.id   1992a607065fdc5aeccb4269b8adb445
#
_cell.length_a   1.000
_cell.length_b   1.000
_cell.length_c   1.000
_cell.angle_alpha   90.00
_cell.angle_beta   90.00
_cell.angle_gamma   90.00
#
_symmetry.space_group_name_H-M   'P 1'
#
loop_
_entity.id
_entity.type
_entity.pdbx_description
1 polymer ?
#
loop_
_entity_poly.entity_id
_entity_poly.type
_entity_poly.pdbx_seq_one_letter_code
_entity_poly.pdbx_strand_id
1 'polypeptide(L)'
;MASIRKRGNSYLLVVSMGYTPDGRRRNPQQKTVKPPTGLTPKQTEKWLQEQAMLFEMSCKKLNPDIDRSITLEKYTEIWLQAIAPDKLAKSTLVREKQDIERFKPYLGSYKLVDLRPEHFRSLYTKLRKQKHKATGKPLSEATVEGVHSCLCGILSDAMEGGYLDHNPAWRTYKYAGQKKEKKIADDETVKKLIQALE
;
A
#
# COMPACT_ATOMS: atom_id res chain seq x y z
N MET A 1 15.23 -9.89 -23.43
CA MET A 1 14.25 -10.90 -23.90
C MET A 1 14.14 -12.04 -22.89
N ALA A 2 12.91 -12.49 -22.64
CA ALA A 2 12.68 -13.69 -21.84
C ALA A 2 13.15 -14.94 -22.58
N SER A 3 13.90 -15.83 -21.92
CA SER A 3 14.27 -17.14 -22.47
C SER A 3 13.19 -18.18 -22.08
N ILE A 4 12.86 -19.06 -23.02
CA ILE A 4 11.84 -20.10 -22.86
C ILE A 4 12.56 -21.45 -22.81
N ARG A 5 12.34 -22.24 -21.75
CA ARG A 5 12.92 -23.57 -21.58
C ARG A 5 11.82 -24.62 -21.37
N LYS A 6 11.79 -25.66 -22.17
CA LYS A 6 10.83 -26.77 -22.02
C LYS A 6 11.19 -27.64 -20.81
N ARG A 7 10.19 -27.96 -19.97
CA ARG A 7 10.31 -28.89 -18.83
C ARG A 7 9.13 -29.87 -18.86
N GLY A 8 9.31 -31.01 -19.55
CA GLY A 8 8.21 -31.96 -19.71
C GLY A 8 7.00 -31.33 -20.40
N ASN A 9 5.85 -31.33 -19.73
CA ASN A 9 4.58 -30.73 -20.22
C ASN A 9 4.43 -29.24 -19.85
N SER A 10 5.47 -28.60 -19.33
CA SER A 10 5.45 -27.18 -18.96
C SER A 10 6.66 -26.45 -19.55
N TYR A 11 6.59 -25.13 -19.52
CA TYR A 11 7.66 -24.25 -20.00
C TYR A 11 8.06 -23.30 -18.90
N LEU A 12 9.37 -23.13 -18.71
CA LEU A 12 9.96 -22.17 -17.80
C LEU A 12 10.34 -20.92 -18.58
N LEU A 13 9.73 -19.80 -18.21
CA LEU A 13 10.10 -18.47 -18.69
C LEU A 13 11.14 -17.89 -17.73
N VAL A 14 12.24 -17.37 -18.26
CA VAL A 14 13.33 -16.80 -17.45
C VAL A 14 13.66 -15.41 -18.01
N VAL A 15 13.56 -14.39 -17.17
CA VAL A 15 13.92 -13.00 -17.48
C VAL A 15 15.15 -12.62 -16.66
N SER A 16 16.22 -12.19 -17.34
CA SER A 16 17.41 -11.65 -16.69
C SER A 16 17.09 -10.23 -16.15
N MET A 17 17.47 -9.99 -14.90
CA MET A 17 17.26 -8.71 -14.22
C MET A 17 18.49 -7.78 -14.29
N GLY A 18 19.47 -8.12 -15.12
CA GLY A 18 20.71 -7.34 -15.28
C GLY A 18 21.70 -7.53 -14.13
N TYR A 19 22.46 -6.46 -13.86
CA TYR A 19 23.48 -6.44 -12.82
C TYR A 19 23.19 -5.34 -11.79
N THR A 20 23.67 -5.53 -10.57
CA THR A 20 23.67 -4.49 -9.53
C THR A 20 24.72 -3.41 -9.87
N PRO A 21 24.67 -2.21 -9.26
CA PRO A 21 25.73 -1.20 -9.41
C PRO A 21 27.13 -1.73 -9.07
N ASP A 22 27.22 -2.71 -8.14
CA ASP A 22 28.46 -3.38 -7.75
C ASP A 22 28.94 -4.47 -8.77
N GLY A 23 28.31 -4.56 -9.95
CA GLY A 23 28.66 -5.50 -11.00
C GLY A 23 28.24 -6.96 -10.75
N ARG A 24 27.51 -7.27 -9.69
CA ARG A 24 26.99 -8.61 -9.42
C ARG A 24 25.75 -8.89 -10.26
N ARG A 25 25.64 -10.11 -10.80
CA ARG A 25 24.46 -10.52 -11.55
C ARG A 25 23.26 -10.69 -10.61
N ARG A 26 22.14 -10.04 -10.95
CA ARG A 26 20.88 -10.19 -10.22
C ARG A 26 20.24 -11.54 -10.49
N ASN A 27 19.51 -12.07 -9.51
CA ASN A 27 18.77 -13.30 -9.67
C ASN A 27 17.71 -13.14 -10.76
N PRO A 28 17.65 -14.05 -11.75
CA PRO A 28 16.66 -14.00 -12.81
C PRO A 28 15.27 -14.28 -12.25
N GLN A 29 14.27 -13.60 -12.77
CA GLN A 29 12.88 -13.91 -12.50
C GLN A 29 12.45 -15.12 -13.34
N GLN A 30 11.69 -16.01 -12.72
CA GLN A 30 11.27 -17.26 -13.34
C GLN A 30 9.77 -17.48 -13.16
N LYS A 31 9.08 -17.92 -14.20
CA LYS A 31 7.67 -18.30 -14.18
C LYS A 31 7.45 -19.57 -14.98
N THR A 32 6.79 -20.56 -14.38
CA THR A 32 6.39 -21.77 -15.09
C THR A 32 4.99 -21.60 -15.66
N VAL A 33 4.83 -21.91 -16.95
CA VAL A 33 3.53 -21.84 -17.65
C VAL A 33 3.24 -23.20 -18.31
N LYS A 34 1.95 -23.56 -18.37
CA LYS A 34 1.47 -24.73 -19.10
C LYS A 34 0.58 -24.25 -20.24
N PRO A 35 0.84 -24.64 -21.49
CA PRO A 35 -0.04 -24.31 -22.60
C PRO A 35 -1.39 -25.00 -22.42
N PRO A 36 -2.50 -24.38 -22.88
CA PRO A 36 -3.79 -25.03 -22.94
C PRO A 36 -3.75 -26.31 -23.78
N THR A 37 -4.56 -27.28 -23.42
CA THR A 37 -4.72 -28.53 -24.19
C THR A 37 -5.42 -28.26 -25.52
N GLY A 38 -4.98 -28.93 -26.58
CA GLY A 38 -5.62 -28.81 -27.90
C GLY A 38 -4.99 -27.80 -28.86
N LEU A 39 -3.89 -27.13 -28.49
CA LEU A 39 -3.15 -26.24 -29.38
C LEU A 39 -2.23 -27.04 -30.33
N THR A 40 -2.18 -26.63 -31.57
CA THR A 40 -1.17 -27.11 -32.52
C THR A 40 0.24 -26.62 -32.09
N PRO A 41 1.33 -27.28 -32.53
CA PRO A 41 2.68 -26.86 -32.18
C PRO A 41 2.96 -25.37 -32.49
N LYS A 42 2.50 -24.90 -33.64
CA LYS A 42 2.66 -23.50 -34.07
C LYS A 42 1.86 -22.50 -33.20
N GLN A 43 0.66 -22.90 -32.79
CA GLN A 43 -0.16 -22.08 -31.86
C GLN A 43 0.43 -22.06 -30.45
N THR A 44 1.02 -23.17 -29.99
CA THR A 44 1.73 -23.26 -28.73
C THR A 44 2.93 -22.33 -28.70
N GLU A 45 3.71 -22.27 -29.77
CA GLU A 45 4.86 -21.37 -29.88
C GLU A 45 4.43 -19.90 -29.83
N LYS A 46 3.40 -19.52 -30.58
CA LYS A 46 2.87 -18.15 -30.55
C LYS A 46 2.37 -17.77 -29.15
N TRP A 47 1.61 -18.66 -28.51
CA TRP A 47 1.11 -18.45 -27.15
C TRP A 47 2.28 -18.29 -26.13
N LEU A 48 3.34 -19.09 -26.27
CA LEU A 48 4.52 -18.99 -25.41
C LEU A 48 5.27 -17.67 -25.60
N GLN A 49 5.37 -17.17 -26.83
CA GLN A 49 5.95 -15.86 -27.12
C GLN A 49 5.14 -14.73 -26.49
N GLU A 50 3.81 -14.80 -26.58
CA GLU A 50 2.90 -13.83 -25.91
C GLU A 50 3.06 -13.87 -24.38
N GLN A 51 3.09 -15.06 -23.78
CA GLN A 51 3.32 -15.21 -22.34
C GLN A 51 4.70 -14.72 -21.91
N ALA A 52 5.72 -14.96 -22.69
CA ALA A 52 7.08 -14.49 -22.44
C ALA A 52 7.17 -12.98 -22.51
N MET A 53 6.50 -12.34 -23.48
CA MET A 53 6.43 -10.88 -23.61
C MET A 53 5.69 -10.24 -22.42
N LEU A 54 4.53 -10.78 -22.04
CA LEU A 54 3.77 -10.30 -20.87
C LEU A 54 4.58 -10.43 -19.59
N PHE A 55 5.29 -11.54 -19.42
CA PHE A 55 6.15 -11.77 -18.26
C PHE A 55 7.34 -10.81 -18.25
N GLU A 56 8.00 -10.59 -19.39
CA GLU A 56 9.08 -9.60 -19.50
C GLU A 56 8.60 -8.19 -19.18
N MET A 57 7.43 -7.78 -19.66
CA MET A 57 6.83 -6.49 -19.35
C MET A 57 6.53 -6.34 -17.85
N SER A 58 6.02 -7.41 -17.21
CA SER A 58 5.80 -7.41 -15.77
C SER A 58 7.10 -7.28 -15.00
N CYS A 59 8.17 -7.96 -15.43
CA CYS A 59 9.49 -7.87 -14.82
C CYS A 59 10.14 -6.48 -15.00
N LYS A 60 9.93 -5.81 -16.14
CA LYS A 60 10.44 -4.45 -16.39
C LYS A 60 9.75 -3.38 -15.53
N LYS A 61 8.48 -3.59 -15.17
CA LYS A 61 7.78 -2.73 -14.20
C LYS A 61 8.27 -2.94 -12.76
N LEU A 62 8.92 -4.06 -12.49
CA LEU A 62 9.50 -4.38 -11.20
C LEU A 62 10.87 -3.73 -11.08
N ASN A 63 11.03 -2.75 -10.21
CA ASN A 63 12.36 -2.27 -9.87
C ASN A 63 13.11 -3.42 -9.15
N PRO A 64 14.21 -3.95 -9.74
CA PRO A 64 14.88 -5.14 -9.20
C PRO A 64 15.65 -4.88 -7.89
N ASP A 65 15.82 -3.62 -7.50
CA ASP A 65 16.49 -3.21 -6.25
C ASP A 65 15.53 -3.16 -5.06
N ILE A 66 14.23 -3.41 -5.30
CA ILE A 66 13.21 -3.32 -4.26
C ILE A 66 13.01 -4.69 -3.62
N ASP A 67 13.24 -4.77 -2.31
CA ASP A 67 12.87 -5.95 -1.52
C ASP A 67 11.35 -6.01 -1.33
N ARG A 68 10.67 -6.79 -2.18
CA ARG A 68 9.23 -7.03 -2.08
C ARG A 68 8.82 -7.91 -0.89
N SER A 69 9.79 -8.47 -0.17
CA SER A 69 9.52 -9.21 1.07
C SER A 69 9.35 -8.30 2.29
N ILE A 70 9.51 -6.99 2.10
CA ILE A 70 9.42 -6.00 3.17
C ILE A 70 8.04 -6.02 3.83
N THR A 71 8.02 -5.96 5.17
CA THR A 71 6.80 -5.85 5.95
C THR A 71 6.30 -4.41 6.00
N LEU A 72 5.01 -4.22 6.26
CA LEU A 72 4.41 -2.89 6.42
C LEU A 72 5.13 -2.09 7.52
N GLU A 73 5.49 -2.73 8.63
CA GLU A 73 6.23 -2.09 9.73
C GLU A 73 7.58 -1.54 9.25
N LYS A 74 8.41 -2.36 8.62
CA LYS A 74 9.72 -1.92 8.10
C LYS A 74 9.60 -0.82 7.06
N TYR A 75 8.62 -0.95 6.14
CA TYR A 75 8.39 0.10 5.16
C TYR A 75 7.94 1.40 5.81
N THR A 76 7.07 1.34 6.81
CA THR A 76 6.62 2.52 7.56
C THR A 76 7.76 3.23 8.27
N GLU A 77 8.75 2.50 8.79
CA GLU A 77 9.97 3.08 9.39
C GLU A 77 10.81 3.83 8.35
N ILE A 78 11.03 3.23 7.17
CA ILE A 78 11.70 3.89 6.05
C ILE A 78 10.92 5.14 5.62
N TRP A 79 9.60 5.03 5.47
CA TRP A 79 8.72 6.12 5.09
C TRP A 79 8.81 7.30 6.07
N LEU A 80 8.78 7.04 7.38
CA LEU A 80 8.90 8.06 8.42
C LEU A 80 10.27 8.76 8.44
N GLN A 81 11.33 8.06 8.04
CA GLN A 81 12.69 8.60 8.05
C GLN A 81 13.04 9.34 6.77
N ALA A 82 12.65 8.82 5.60
CA ALA A 82 13.12 9.28 4.32
C ALA A 82 12.06 10.03 3.46
N ILE A 83 10.77 9.72 3.62
CA ILE A 83 9.73 10.27 2.72
C ILE A 83 8.86 11.30 3.43
N ALA A 84 8.34 10.97 4.60
CA ALA A 84 7.39 11.78 5.32
C ALA A 84 7.93 13.18 5.71
N PRO A 85 9.21 13.36 6.13
CA PRO A 85 9.73 14.67 6.50
C PRO A 85 9.72 15.69 5.37
N ASP A 86 9.91 15.23 4.13
CA ASP A 86 9.94 16.09 2.95
C ASP A 86 8.54 16.43 2.44
N LYS A 87 7.55 15.56 2.73
CA LYS A 87 6.17 15.71 2.25
C LYS A 87 5.23 16.38 3.25
N LEU A 88 5.50 16.25 4.56
CA LEU A 88 4.54 16.58 5.60
C LEU A 88 5.05 17.64 6.58
N ALA A 89 4.15 18.53 6.99
CA ALA A 89 4.42 19.46 8.08
C ALA A 89 4.66 18.73 9.41
N LYS A 90 5.44 19.31 10.31
CA LYS A 90 5.78 18.72 11.62
C LYS A 90 4.55 18.28 12.44
N SER A 91 3.49 19.08 12.45
CA SER A 91 2.23 18.74 13.14
C SER A 91 1.54 17.53 12.53
N THR A 92 1.56 17.41 11.20
CA THR A 92 1.00 16.26 10.47
C THR A 92 1.82 14.99 10.77
N LEU A 93 3.14 15.09 10.78
CA LEU A 93 4.02 13.98 11.15
C LEU A 93 3.73 13.40 12.54
N VAL A 94 3.44 14.26 13.53
CA VAL A 94 3.07 13.80 14.88
C VAL A 94 1.78 12.99 14.83
N ARG A 95 0.79 13.46 14.07
CA ARG A 95 -0.48 12.76 13.88
C ARG A 95 -0.30 11.43 13.16
N GLU A 96 0.44 11.43 12.05
CA GLU A 96 0.74 10.21 11.29
C GLU A 96 1.43 9.14 12.17
N LYS A 97 2.40 9.53 13.01
CA LYS A 97 3.03 8.62 13.98
C LYS A 97 2.01 7.99 14.92
N GLN A 98 1.05 8.77 15.43
CA GLN A 98 -0.02 8.25 16.28
C GLN A 98 -0.93 7.28 15.55
N ASP A 99 -1.26 7.55 14.29
CA ASP A 99 -2.09 6.69 13.46
C ASP A 99 -1.36 5.39 13.09
N ILE A 100 -0.05 5.47 12.85
CA ILE A 100 0.82 4.30 12.64
C ILE A 100 0.81 3.37 13.86
N GLU A 101 0.98 3.92 15.07
CA GLU A 101 0.94 3.12 16.31
C GLU A 101 -0.40 2.40 16.53
N ARG A 102 -1.49 2.90 15.96
CA ARG A 102 -2.81 2.27 16.04
C ARG A 102 -2.94 1.05 15.12
N PHE A 103 -2.39 1.09 13.92
CA PHE A 103 -2.49 -0.02 12.97
C PHE A 103 -1.32 -1.01 13.02
N LYS A 104 -0.15 -0.59 13.47
CA LYS A 104 1.08 -1.40 13.54
C LYS A 104 0.89 -2.76 14.23
N PRO A 105 0.19 -2.87 15.40
CA PRO A 105 -0.04 -4.16 16.06
C PRO A 105 -0.87 -5.15 15.25
N TYR A 106 -1.66 -4.67 14.29
CA TYR A 106 -2.59 -5.49 13.51
C TYR A 106 -2.07 -5.85 12.12
N LEU A 107 -1.37 -4.92 11.48
CA LEU A 107 -0.94 -5.06 10.09
C LEU A 107 0.58 -5.02 9.91
N GLY A 108 1.35 -4.61 10.90
CA GLY A 108 2.79 -4.38 10.77
C GLY A 108 3.59 -5.59 10.29
N SER A 109 3.23 -6.79 10.74
CA SER A 109 3.91 -8.04 10.38
C SER A 109 3.59 -8.56 8.95
N TYR A 110 2.55 -8.03 8.31
CA TYR A 110 2.23 -8.44 6.95
C TYR A 110 3.24 -7.86 5.95
N LYS A 111 3.66 -8.65 4.97
CA LYS A 111 4.38 -8.13 3.81
C LYS A 111 3.47 -7.22 3.01
N LEU A 112 4.03 -6.17 2.41
CA LEU A 112 3.26 -5.22 1.59
C LEU A 112 2.47 -5.93 0.49
N VAL A 113 3.09 -6.89 -0.18
CA VAL A 113 2.49 -7.66 -1.30
C VAL A 113 1.36 -8.60 -0.87
N ASP A 114 1.30 -8.97 0.42
CA ASP A 114 0.28 -9.87 0.97
C ASP A 114 -0.92 -9.12 1.55
N LEU A 115 -0.86 -7.79 1.59
CA LEU A 115 -1.97 -6.97 2.08
C LEU A 115 -3.18 -7.07 1.13
N ARG A 116 -4.36 -7.32 1.72
CA ARG A 116 -5.64 -7.47 1.02
C ARG A 116 -6.67 -6.50 1.58
N PRO A 117 -7.69 -6.10 0.81
CA PRO A 117 -8.77 -5.22 1.28
C PRO A 117 -9.45 -5.70 2.58
N GLU A 118 -9.55 -7.02 2.79
CA GLU A 118 -10.16 -7.62 3.97
C GLU A 118 -9.40 -7.31 5.25
N HIS A 119 -8.07 -7.22 5.19
CA HIS A 119 -7.22 -6.88 6.33
C HIS A 119 -7.54 -5.48 6.85
N PHE A 120 -7.75 -4.51 5.95
CA PHE A 120 -8.11 -3.14 6.31
C PHE A 120 -9.52 -3.05 6.89
N ARG A 121 -10.50 -3.73 6.29
CA ARG A 121 -11.87 -3.79 6.83
C ARG A 121 -11.90 -4.38 8.24
N SER A 122 -11.14 -5.46 8.46
CA SER A 122 -10.98 -6.07 9.80
C SER A 122 -10.33 -5.10 10.79
N LEU A 123 -9.28 -4.39 10.37
CA LEU A 123 -8.64 -3.35 11.17
C LEU A 123 -9.64 -2.28 11.63
N TYR A 124 -10.41 -1.69 10.70
CA TYR A 124 -11.37 -0.63 11.05
C TYR A 124 -12.44 -1.11 12.02
N THR A 125 -12.90 -2.35 11.86
CA THR A 125 -13.85 -2.96 12.81
C THR A 125 -13.26 -3.08 14.21
N LYS A 126 -11.97 -3.46 14.31
CA LYS A 126 -11.25 -3.55 15.59
C LYS A 126 -11.02 -2.18 16.20
N LEU A 127 -10.62 -1.19 15.40
CA LEU A 127 -10.39 0.18 15.87
C LEU A 127 -11.66 0.83 16.43
N ARG A 128 -12.83 0.63 15.81
CA ARG A 128 -14.12 1.13 16.32
C ARG A 128 -14.48 0.57 17.71
N LYS A 129 -14.02 -0.65 18.01
CA LYS A 129 -14.23 -1.29 19.33
C LYS A 129 -13.15 -0.89 20.35
N GLN A 130 -12.05 -0.32 19.91
CA GLN A 130 -10.93 0.08 20.76
C GLN A 130 -11.30 1.33 21.55
N LYS A 131 -10.98 1.33 22.85
CA LYS A 131 -11.19 2.48 23.72
C LYS A 131 -9.96 3.41 23.70
N HIS A 132 -10.22 4.71 23.72
CA HIS A 132 -9.17 5.73 23.85
C HIS A 132 -8.55 5.64 25.25
N LYS A 133 -7.21 5.55 25.35
CA LYS A 133 -6.51 5.32 26.62
C LYS A 133 -6.82 6.36 27.70
N ALA A 134 -6.96 7.65 27.34
CA ALA A 134 -7.18 8.72 28.30
C ALA A 134 -8.66 8.92 28.65
N THR A 135 -9.62 8.64 27.76
CA THR A 135 -11.04 8.94 27.98
C THR A 135 -11.91 7.72 28.21
N GLY A 136 -11.38 6.50 27.99
CA GLY A 136 -12.15 5.25 28.07
C GLY A 136 -13.27 5.11 27.04
N LYS A 137 -13.53 6.12 26.20
CA LYS A 137 -14.55 6.11 25.16
C LYS A 137 -14.07 5.41 23.89
N PRO A 138 -14.96 4.81 23.07
CA PRO A 138 -14.59 4.27 21.77
C PRO A 138 -13.90 5.33 20.91
N LEU A 139 -12.98 4.90 20.02
CA LEU A 139 -12.35 5.80 19.07
C LEU A 139 -13.42 6.43 18.17
N SER A 140 -13.27 7.74 17.91
CA SER A 140 -14.19 8.45 17.01
C SER A 140 -14.02 7.96 15.56
N GLU A 141 -15.10 8.06 14.79
CA GLU A 141 -15.04 7.71 13.35
C GLU A 141 -14.02 8.56 12.60
N ALA A 142 -13.84 9.84 12.98
CA ALA A 142 -12.80 10.71 12.44
C ALA A 142 -11.36 10.18 12.73
N THR A 143 -11.16 9.49 13.86
CA THR A 143 -9.88 8.86 14.18
C THR A 143 -9.65 7.66 13.27
N VAL A 144 -10.67 6.84 13.04
CA VAL A 144 -10.57 5.67 12.14
C VAL A 144 -10.34 6.12 10.70
N GLU A 145 -10.98 7.21 10.27
CA GLU A 145 -10.74 7.85 8.96
C GLU A 145 -9.30 8.36 8.84
N GLY A 146 -8.75 8.97 9.92
CA GLY A 146 -7.35 9.38 9.97
C GLY A 146 -6.39 8.23 9.72
N VAL A 147 -6.60 7.11 10.42
CA VAL A 147 -5.81 5.87 10.22
C VAL A 147 -5.94 5.34 8.78
N HIS A 148 -7.14 5.38 8.19
CA HIS A 148 -7.33 5.00 6.79
C HIS A 148 -6.55 5.92 5.84
N SER A 149 -6.63 7.22 6.03
CA SER A 149 -5.94 8.23 5.20
C SER A 149 -4.42 8.06 5.28
N CYS A 150 -3.88 7.86 6.50
CA CYS A 150 -2.47 7.56 6.74
C CYS A 150 -2.03 6.31 5.98
N LEU A 151 -2.76 5.20 6.12
CA LEU A 151 -2.48 3.94 5.40
C LEU A 151 -2.53 4.13 3.88
N CYS A 152 -3.53 4.86 3.36
CA CYS A 152 -3.62 5.15 1.93
C CYS A 152 -2.43 5.96 1.43
N GLY A 153 -1.97 6.94 2.19
CA GLY A 153 -0.78 7.74 1.86
C GLY A 153 0.48 6.89 1.80
N ILE A 154 0.77 6.14 2.87
CA ILE A 154 1.93 5.26 2.96
C ILE A 154 1.95 4.22 1.82
N LEU A 155 0.80 3.58 1.53
CA LEU A 155 0.72 2.56 0.48
C LEU A 155 0.74 3.16 -0.93
N SER A 156 0.30 4.41 -1.11
CA SER A 156 0.48 5.12 -2.38
C SER A 156 1.95 5.45 -2.64
N ASP A 157 2.68 5.89 -1.63
CA ASP A 157 4.13 6.10 -1.73
C ASP A 157 4.87 4.76 -1.97
N ALA A 158 4.41 3.66 -1.35
CA ALA A 158 4.94 2.33 -1.64
C ALA A 158 4.68 1.89 -3.10
N MET A 159 3.54 2.26 -3.67
CA MET A 159 3.22 2.01 -5.07
C MET A 159 4.10 2.87 -6.00
N GLU A 160 4.27 4.15 -5.71
CA GLU A 160 5.17 5.04 -6.46
C GLU A 160 6.62 4.55 -6.39
N GLY A 161 7.05 4.07 -5.22
CA GLY A 161 8.35 3.45 -5.03
C GLY A 161 8.52 2.07 -5.68
N GLY A 162 7.45 1.47 -6.26
CA GLY A 162 7.47 0.18 -6.95
C GLY A 162 7.41 -1.05 -6.04
N TYR A 163 7.15 -0.89 -4.75
CA TYR A 163 6.93 -1.99 -3.80
C TYR A 163 5.59 -2.69 -4.03
N LEU A 164 4.59 -1.95 -4.54
CA LEU A 164 3.25 -2.43 -4.83
C LEU A 164 2.84 -2.10 -6.27
N ASP A 165 2.01 -2.95 -6.87
CA ASP A 165 1.43 -2.69 -8.19
C ASP A 165 0.14 -1.85 -8.10
N HIS A 166 -0.54 -1.88 -6.96
CA HIS A 166 -1.74 -1.12 -6.65
C HIS A 166 -1.88 -0.91 -5.15
N ASN A 167 -2.64 0.10 -4.74
CA ASN A 167 -2.89 0.39 -3.33
C ASN A 167 -4.07 -0.45 -2.82
N PRO A 168 -3.84 -1.48 -1.95
CA PRO A 168 -4.89 -2.37 -1.48
C PRO A 168 -5.84 -1.74 -0.45
N ALA A 169 -5.49 -0.58 0.11
CA ALA A 169 -6.35 0.15 1.04
C ALA A 169 -7.42 0.99 0.33
N TRP A 170 -7.26 1.23 -0.98
CA TRP A 170 -8.19 2.08 -1.72
C TRP A 170 -9.61 1.53 -1.65
N ARG A 171 -10.60 2.44 -1.41
CA ARG A 171 -12.03 2.13 -1.34
C ARG A 171 -12.42 1.07 -0.28
N THR A 172 -11.54 0.81 0.69
CA THR A 172 -11.84 -0.16 1.77
C THR A 172 -12.60 0.47 2.93
N TYR A 173 -12.57 1.81 3.04
CA TYR A 173 -13.21 2.58 4.10
C TYR A 173 -14.42 3.34 3.58
N LYS A 174 -15.48 3.36 4.38
CA LYS A 174 -16.64 4.22 4.20
C LYS A 174 -16.89 4.96 5.51
N TYR A 175 -16.87 6.29 5.46
CA TYR A 175 -17.16 7.11 6.63
C TYR A 175 -18.57 6.84 7.13
N ALA A 176 -18.70 6.46 8.40
CA ALA A 176 -19.97 6.16 9.04
C ALA A 176 -20.38 7.23 10.07
N GLY A 177 -19.57 8.27 10.27
CA GLY A 177 -19.85 9.34 11.21
C GLY A 177 -20.87 10.35 10.66
N GLN A 178 -21.62 10.98 11.55
CA GLN A 178 -22.48 12.12 11.20
C GLN A 178 -21.59 13.36 10.99
N LYS A 179 -21.76 14.05 9.87
CA LYS A 179 -21.19 15.38 9.69
C LYS A 179 -21.84 16.31 10.71
N LYS A 180 -21.07 16.77 11.70
CA LYS A 180 -21.55 17.83 12.57
C LYS A 180 -21.62 19.12 11.75
N GLU A 181 -22.79 19.73 11.66
CA GLU A 181 -22.92 21.08 11.14
C GLU A 181 -22.10 22.00 12.02
N LYS A 182 -21.24 22.78 11.40
CA LYS A 182 -20.54 23.86 12.12
C LYS A 182 -21.58 24.92 12.48
N LYS A 183 -21.82 25.08 13.77
CA LYS A 183 -22.59 26.22 14.22
C LYS A 183 -21.77 27.48 13.90
N ILE A 184 -22.23 28.27 12.96
CA ILE A 184 -21.70 29.61 12.69
C ILE A 184 -22.23 30.49 13.82
N ALA A 185 -21.35 31.25 14.45
CA ALA A 185 -21.78 32.22 15.46
C ALA A 185 -22.76 33.20 14.81
N ASP A 186 -23.89 33.38 15.44
CA ASP A 186 -24.88 34.41 15.03
C ASP A 186 -24.33 35.82 15.27
N ASP A 187 -24.89 36.80 14.56
CA ASP A 187 -24.44 38.19 14.61
C ASP A 187 -24.46 38.78 16.02
N GLU A 188 -25.37 38.34 16.89
CA GLU A 188 -25.41 38.77 18.30
C GLU A 188 -24.23 38.22 19.11
N THR A 189 -23.85 36.97 18.88
CA THR A 189 -22.67 36.33 19.52
C THR A 189 -21.39 37.03 19.08
N VAL A 190 -21.28 37.36 17.78
CA VAL A 190 -20.13 38.10 17.24
C VAL A 190 -20.06 39.51 17.86
N LYS A 191 -21.17 40.23 17.95
CA LYS A 191 -21.22 41.57 18.61
C LYS A 191 -20.80 41.50 20.08
N LYS A 192 -21.29 40.54 20.85
CA LYS A 192 -20.90 40.33 22.25
C LYS A 192 -19.42 40.03 22.41
N LEU A 193 -18.83 39.25 21.49
CA LEU A 193 -17.38 38.95 21.48
C LEU A 193 -16.56 40.21 21.18
N ILE A 194 -16.99 41.07 20.25
CA ILE A 194 -16.32 42.33 19.93
C ILE A 194 -16.36 43.26 21.13
N GLN A 195 -17.54 43.44 21.78
CA GLN A 195 -17.70 44.27 22.98
C GLN A 195 -16.87 43.78 24.19
N ALA A 196 -16.56 42.47 24.26
CA ALA A 196 -15.76 41.95 25.35
C ALA A 196 -14.23 42.09 25.11
N LEU A 197 -13.81 42.54 23.93
CA LEU A 197 -12.43 42.78 23.54
C LEU A 197 -12.02 44.25 23.56
N GLU A 198 -12.98 45.17 23.73
CA GLU A 198 -12.78 46.61 24.00
C GLU A 198 -12.67 46.85 25.50
#